data_f21b4563d761f2a0334cb7686785f5b7
#
_entry.id   f21b4563d761f2a0334cb7686785f5b7
#
_cell.length_a   1.000
_cell.length_b   1.000
_cell.length_c   1.000
_cell.angle_alpha   90.00
_cell.angle_beta   90.00
_cell.angle_gamma   90.00
#
_symmetry.space_group_name_H-M   'P 1'
#
loop_
_entity.id
_entity.type
_entity.pdbx_description
1 polymer ?
#
loop_
_entity_poly.entity_id
_entity_poly.type
_entity_poly.pdbx_seq_one_letter_code
_entity_poly.pdbx_strand_id
1 'polypeptide(L)'
;MIFLGIDCGTQSTKTIALDWDTGEVLASAQKAYGFVPNLPAGAMEQNPQDWVDAAEQSIGEVIAKLGSRKEEIRGIGVSGQQHGLVVLDKNDQVVRPAKLWNDTTTGEQCDQITEHFGGPNAVIALVGNTMRTGYTAPKILWLRQNEPENWKKTDSVLLPHDYLNFWLTGVKRMEFGDASGTALLDVETRQWSTKVVNYIAEDLPGKLPTLDSSRVAHGDLRKELCQKWGLSTPPAVSAGGGDNMMAAIGTGNIQPGVVTASLGTSGTLFAFSTVPIVDARGEVAAFCDSTDNWLPLVCTLNLTLVTEHIRKLFGWDYARLEEEIARMSEFLNTIARKKR
;
A
#
# COMPACT_ATOMS: atom_id res chain seq x y z
N MET A 1 -12.87 -3.95 -24.93
CA MET A 1 -11.51 -4.13 -24.32
C MET A 1 -11.64 -4.56 -22.88
N ILE A 2 -10.75 -5.45 -22.39
CA ILE A 2 -10.80 -5.94 -21.01
C ILE A 2 -9.51 -5.55 -20.27
N PHE A 3 -9.67 -5.11 -19.01
CA PHE A 3 -8.56 -4.88 -18.10
C PHE A 3 -8.70 -5.76 -16.86
N LEU A 4 -7.58 -6.30 -16.39
CA LEU A 4 -7.54 -7.04 -15.13
C LEU A 4 -7.11 -6.11 -14.01
N GLY A 5 -7.89 -6.06 -12.93
CA GLY A 5 -7.53 -5.41 -11.67
C GLY A 5 -7.20 -6.47 -10.62
N ILE A 6 -6.05 -6.34 -9.98
CA ILE A 6 -5.58 -7.24 -8.93
C ILE A 6 -5.45 -6.42 -7.65
N ASP A 7 -6.08 -6.86 -6.56
CA ASP A 7 -5.95 -6.26 -5.24
C ASP A 7 -5.31 -7.26 -4.28
N CYS A 8 -4.06 -6.98 -3.91
CA CYS A 8 -3.27 -7.76 -2.95
C CYS A 8 -3.42 -7.14 -1.55
N GLY A 9 -4.53 -7.45 -0.88
CA GLY A 9 -4.82 -6.96 0.47
C GLY A 9 -4.16 -7.81 1.57
N THR A 10 -4.45 -7.50 2.82
CA THR A 10 -3.87 -8.20 3.99
C THR A 10 -4.43 -9.62 4.19
N GLN A 11 -5.65 -9.89 3.72
CA GLN A 11 -6.32 -11.19 3.98
C GLN A 11 -6.44 -12.06 2.74
N SER A 12 -6.30 -11.48 1.55
CA SER A 12 -6.55 -12.17 0.27
C SER A 12 -6.04 -11.35 -0.89
N THR A 13 -5.82 -12.04 -2.02
CA THR A 13 -5.71 -11.41 -3.34
C THR A 13 -7.00 -11.63 -4.11
N LYS A 14 -7.56 -10.54 -4.64
CA LYS A 14 -8.74 -10.53 -5.49
C LYS A 14 -8.37 -10.07 -6.90
N THR A 15 -8.88 -10.77 -7.90
CA THR A 15 -8.76 -10.38 -9.32
C THR A 15 -10.14 -10.16 -9.90
N ILE A 16 -10.29 -9.09 -10.68
CA ILE A 16 -11.49 -8.80 -11.48
C ILE A 16 -11.11 -8.62 -12.95
N ALA A 17 -12.04 -8.91 -13.84
CA ALA A 17 -11.97 -8.51 -15.25
C ALA A 17 -13.03 -7.46 -15.52
N LEU A 18 -12.61 -6.27 -15.92
CA LEU A 18 -13.47 -5.12 -16.22
C LEU A 18 -13.57 -4.92 -17.73
N ASP A 19 -14.78 -4.89 -18.24
CA ASP A 19 -15.04 -4.43 -19.61
C ASP A 19 -15.00 -2.90 -19.63
N TRP A 20 -14.03 -2.33 -20.34
CA TRP A 20 -13.83 -0.88 -20.41
C TRP A 20 -15.01 -0.17 -21.09
N ASP A 21 -15.63 -0.80 -22.07
CA ASP A 21 -16.65 -0.17 -22.89
C ASP A 21 -18.01 -0.08 -22.16
N THR A 22 -18.29 -1.05 -21.27
CA THR A 22 -19.56 -1.10 -20.52
C THR A 22 -19.42 -0.75 -19.04
N GLY A 23 -18.20 -0.81 -18.49
CA GLY A 23 -17.95 -0.69 -17.04
C GLY A 23 -18.37 -1.94 -16.24
N GLU A 24 -18.71 -3.05 -16.90
CA GLU A 24 -19.18 -4.27 -16.26
C GLU A 24 -18.00 -5.12 -15.77
N VAL A 25 -18.13 -5.68 -14.56
CA VAL A 25 -17.21 -6.71 -14.05
C VAL A 25 -17.66 -8.07 -14.61
N LEU A 26 -16.94 -8.55 -15.63
CA LEU A 26 -17.25 -9.78 -16.33
C LEU A 26 -16.94 -11.04 -15.54
N ALA A 27 -15.90 -10.99 -14.71
CA ALA A 27 -15.47 -12.13 -13.89
C ALA A 27 -14.72 -11.62 -12.66
N SER A 28 -14.78 -12.41 -11.60
CA SER A 28 -14.00 -12.18 -10.39
C SER A 28 -13.58 -13.50 -9.75
N ALA A 29 -12.44 -13.47 -9.05
CA ALA A 29 -11.96 -14.55 -8.20
C ALA A 29 -11.18 -13.98 -7.02
N GLN A 30 -11.12 -14.71 -5.90
CA GLN A 30 -10.42 -14.30 -4.69
C GLN A 30 -9.79 -15.52 -4.03
N LYS A 31 -8.57 -15.34 -3.51
CA LYS A 31 -7.84 -16.37 -2.77
C LYS A 31 -7.34 -15.79 -1.46
N ALA A 32 -7.69 -16.45 -0.37
CA ALA A 32 -7.29 -16.07 0.97
C ALA A 32 -5.90 -16.62 1.32
N TYR A 33 -5.20 -15.91 2.20
CA TYR A 33 -3.97 -16.34 2.86
C TYR A 33 -3.93 -15.79 4.29
N GLY A 34 -2.96 -16.22 5.06
CA GLY A 34 -2.84 -15.85 6.47
C GLY A 34 -1.53 -15.16 6.81
N PHE A 35 -1.38 -14.87 8.09
CA PHE A 35 -0.11 -14.42 8.66
C PHE A 35 0.80 -15.60 8.95
N VAL A 36 2.11 -15.35 9.03
CA VAL A 36 3.06 -16.30 9.60
C VAL A 36 2.62 -16.65 11.03
N PRO A 37 2.49 -17.94 11.37
CA PRO A 37 2.02 -18.34 12.69
C PRO A 37 3.11 -18.14 13.78
N ASN A 38 2.66 -18.02 15.04
CA ASN A 38 3.52 -17.99 16.24
C ASN A 38 4.52 -16.81 16.27
N LEU A 39 4.18 -15.68 15.68
CA LEU A 39 4.99 -14.47 15.78
C LEU A 39 4.89 -13.85 17.18
N PRO A 40 5.93 -13.11 17.63
CA PRO A 40 5.86 -12.31 18.84
C PRO A 40 4.71 -11.30 18.82
N ALA A 41 4.29 -10.84 20.00
CA ALA A 41 3.26 -9.81 20.11
C ALA A 41 3.64 -8.55 19.34
N GLY A 42 2.72 -8.01 18.53
CA GLY A 42 2.91 -6.85 17.69
C GLY A 42 3.58 -7.12 16.34
N ALA A 43 4.15 -8.31 16.14
CA ALA A 43 4.71 -8.69 14.84
C ALA A 43 3.60 -9.16 13.91
N MET A 44 3.62 -8.64 12.67
CA MET A 44 2.68 -8.98 11.62
C MET A 44 3.46 -9.21 10.32
N GLU A 45 3.54 -10.48 9.92
CA GLU A 45 4.33 -10.88 8.75
C GLU A 45 3.56 -11.86 7.87
N GLN A 46 3.85 -11.81 6.56
CA GLN A 46 3.32 -12.73 5.57
C GLN A 46 4.43 -13.23 4.65
N ASN A 47 4.24 -14.43 4.10
CA ASN A 47 5.12 -14.92 3.06
C ASN A 47 4.72 -14.29 1.71
N PRO A 48 5.60 -13.51 1.03
CA PRO A 48 5.29 -12.93 -0.27
C PRO A 48 4.93 -13.97 -1.36
N GLN A 49 5.37 -15.21 -1.22
CA GLN A 49 4.99 -16.29 -2.14
C GLN A 49 3.49 -16.58 -2.07
N ASP A 50 2.85 -16.45 -0.90
CA ASP A 50 1.40 -16.67 -0.77
C ASP A 50 0.61 -15.64 -1.59
N TRP A 51 1.13 -14.41 -1.73
CA TRP A 51 0.52 -13.38 -2.59
C TRP A 51 0.61 -13.75 -4.07
N VAL A 52 1.78 -14.24 -4.50
CA VAL A 52 2.01 -14.72 -5.87
C VAL A 52 1.09 -15.90 -6.18
N ASP A 53 1.03 -16.89 -5.31
CA ASP A 53 0.20 -18.09 -5.49
C ASP A 53 -1.29 -17.71 -5.56
N ALA A 54 -1.73 -16.80 -4.72
CA ALA A 54 -3.11 -16.29 -4.71
C ALA A 54 -3.43 -15.46 -5.97
N ALA A 55 -2.50 -14.60 -6.40
CA ALA A 55 -2.63 -13.84 -7.64
C ALA A 55 -2.68 -14.76 -8.85
N GLU A 56 -1.76 -15.72 -8.93
CA GLU A 56 -1.71 -16.68 -10.03
C GLU A 56 -3.02 -17.49 -10.18
N GLN A 57 -3.53 -17.98 -9.05
CA GLN A 57 -4.78 -18.75 -9.03
C GLN A 57 -5.99 -17.87 -9.38
N SER A 58 -6.10 -16.68 -8.80
CA SER A 58 -7.24 -15.79 -9.06
C SER A 58 -7.25 -15.24 -10.48
N ILE A 59 -6.09 -14.90 -11.05
CA ILE A 59 -5.95 -14.51 -12.46
C ILE A 59 -6.35 -15.68 -13.38
N GLY A 60 -5.82 -16.87 -13.11
CA GLY A 60 -6.13 -18.06 -13.91
C GLY A 60 -7.64 -18.38 -13.93
N GLU A 61 -8.32 -18.28 -12.78
CA GLU A 61 -9.77 -18.46 -12.69
C GLU A 61 -10.56 -17.39 -13.46
N VAL A 62 -10.14 -16.14 -13.37
CA VAL A 62 -10.77 -15.03 -14.10
C VAL A 62 -10.60 -15.24 -15.60
N ILE A 63 -9.41 -15.56 -16.07
CA ILE A 63 -9.13 -15.80 -17.48
C ILE A 63 -9.94 -17.03 -18.00
N ALA A 64 -10.03 -18.09 -17.20
CA ALA A 64 -10.85 -19.26 -17.57
C ALA A 64 -12.34 -18.89 -17.73
N LYS A 65 -12.88 -18.03 -16.84
CA LYS A 65 -14.27 -17.55 -16.93
C LYS A 65 -14.52 -16.66 -18.17
N LEU A 66 -13.51 -15.93 -18.64
CA LEU A 66 -13.61 -15.12 -19.86
C LEU A 66 -13.70 -15.94 -21.15
N GLY A 67 -13.22 -17.18 -21.13
CA GLY A 67 -13.21 -18.05 -22.32
C GLY A 67 -12.44 -17.44 -23.48
N SER A 68 -13.08 -17.34 -24.66
CA SER A 68 -12.47 -16.72 -25.85
C SER A 68 -12.22 -15.20 -25.68
N ARG A 69 -12.99 -14.52 -24.84
CA ARG A 69 -12.81 -13.09 -24.59
C ARG A 69 -11.49 -12.74 -23.87
N LYS A 70 -10.75 -13.72 -23.37
CA LYS A 70 -9.41 -13.50 -22.80
C LYS A 70 -8.45 -12.79 -23.77
N GLU A 71 -8.63 -12.99 -25.07
CA GLU A 71 -7.84 -12.31 -26.11
C GLU A 71 -8.13 -10.80 -26.21
N GLU A 72 -9.18 -10.30 -25.53
CA GLU A 72 -9.51 -8.88 -25.42
C GLU A 72 -8.75 -8.18 -24.28
N ILE A 73 -8.01 -8.92 -23.43
CA ILE A 73 -7.23 -8.34 -22.32
C ILE A 73 -6.13 -7.45 -22.90
N ARG A 74 -6.09 -6.18 -22.45
CA ARG A 74 -5.11 -5.18 -22.91
C ARG A 74 -4.18 -4.71 -21.80
N GLY A 75 -4.59 -4.81 -20.55
CA GLY A 75 -3.77 -4.36 -19.43
C GLY A 75 -4.11 -5.03 -18.12
N ILE A 76 -3.13 -4.99 -17.21
CA ILE A 76 -3.20 -5.51 -15.85
C ILE A 76 -2.78 -4.38 -14.90
N GLY A 77 -3.55 -4.13 -13.84
CA GLY A 77 -3.20 -3.18 -12.78
C GLY A 77 -3.18 -3.87 -11.43
N VAL A 78 -2.17 -3.56 -10.61
CA VAL A 78 -2.00 -4.09 -9.26
C VAL A 78 -2.22 -3.00 -8.23
N SER A 79 -3.16 -3.23 -7.31
CA SER A 79 -3.32 -2.56 -6.03
C SER A 79 -2.71 -3.45 -4.95
N GLY A 80 -1.94 -2.91 -4.03
CA GLY A 80 -1.36 -3.71 -2.95
C GLY A 80 -1.36 -3.01 -1.60
N GLN A 81 -1.43 -3.82 -0.52
CA GLN A 81 -1.26 -3.32 0.84
C GLN A 81 0.06 -2.55 0.94
N GLN A 82 0.01 -1.36 1.56
CA GLN A 82 1.14 -0.42 1.57
C GLN A 82 2.24 -0.82 2.57
N HIS A 83 3.43 -0.27 2.36
CA HIS A 83 4.54 -0.22 3.33
C HIS A 83 5.15 -1.57 3.74
N GLY A 84 4.68 -2.70 3.21
CA GLY A 84 5.25 -4.01 3.50
C GLY A 84 6.70 -4.11 3.03
N LEU A 85 7.59 -4.66 3.85
CA LEU A 85 9.00 -4.83 3.48
C LEU A 85 9.22 -6.19 2.83
N VAL A 86 9.37 -6.22 1.52
CA VAL A 86 9.82 -7.40 0.76
C VAL A 86 11.30 -7.25 0.42
N VAL A 87 12.09 -8.25 0.76
CA VAL A 87 13.53 -8.28 0.48
C VAL A 87 13.90 -9.51 -0.34
N LEU A 88 14.60 -9.29 -1.44
CA LEU A 88 15.04 -10.33 -2.36
C LEU A 88 16.56 -10.47 -2.35
N ASP A 89 17.04 -11.68 -2.57
CA ASP A 89 18.45 -11.94 -2.79
C ASP A 89 18.86 -11.69 -4.25
N LYS A 90 20.16 -11.88 -4.56
CA LYS A 90 20.71 -11.73 -5.91
C LYS A 90 20.12 -12.68 -6.97
N ASN A 91 19.41 -13.71 -6.56
CA ASN A 91 18.71 -14.65 -7.44
C ASN A 91 17.19 -14.39 -7.46
N ASP A 92 16.78 -13.22 -6.96
CA ASP A 92 15.38 -12.81 -6.86
C ASP A 92 14.51 -13.69 -5.94
N GLN A 93 15.14 -14.41 -5.00
CA GLN A 93 14.43 -15.21 -4.02
C GLN A 93 14.11 -14.37 -2.79
N VAL A 94 12.92 -14.56 -2.24
CA VAL A 94 12.50 -13.90 -0.99
C VAL A 94 13.42 -14.34 0.16
N VAL A 95 14.07 -13.38 0.81
CA VAL A 95 15.03 -13.66 1.91
C VAL A 95 14.32 -14.03 3.21
N ARG A 96 13.17 -13.42 3.47
CA ARG A 96 12.36 -13.63 4.68
C ARG A 96 10.90 -13.21 4.46
N PRO A 97 9.96 -13.63 5.36
CA PRO A 97 8.60 -13.10 5.36
C PRO A 97 8.58 -11.56 5.45
N ALA A 98 7.64 -10.94 4.76
CA ALA A 98 7.50 -9.49 4.72
C ALA A 98 6.86 -8.96 6.01
N LYS A 99 7.50 -7.99 6.69
CA LYS A 99 6.87 -7.20 7.76
C LYS A 99 5.84 -6.26 7.16
N LEU A 100 4.60 -6.31 7.67
CA LEU A 100 3.47 -5.61 7.09
C LEU A 100 3.26 -4.19 7.66
N TRP A 101 2.30 -3.47 7.12
CA TRP A 101 1.92 -2.12 7.52
C TRP A 101 1.41 -2.02 8.96
N ASN A 102 0.81 -3.09 9.47
CA ASN A 102 0.28 -3.20 10.84
C ASN A 102 1.26 -3.87 11.83
N ASP A 103 2.52 -4.11 11.42
CA ASP A 103 3.59 -4.53 12.33
C ASP A 103 4.02 -3.35 13.22
N THR A 104 4.02 -3.55 14.53
CA THR A 104 4.35 -2.53 15.52
C THR A 104 5.68 -2.75 16.22
N THR A 105 6.48 -3.73 15.77
CA THR A 105 7.72 -4.14 16.45
C THR A 105 8.92 -3.25 16.19
N THR A 106 8.78 -2.23 15.35
CA THR A 106 9.89 -1.33 14.94
C THR A 106 9.87 0.04 15.65
N GLY A 107 9.24 0.12 16.83
CA GLY A 107 9.15 1.36 17.61
C GLY A 107 10.52 1.97 17.95
N GLU A 108 11.43 1.12 18.43
CA GLU A 108 12.81 1.54 18.75
C GLU A 108 13.52 2.13 17.54
N GLN A 109 13.34 1.56 16.34
CA GLN A 109 13.94 2.07 15.11
C GLN A 109 13.33 3.41 14.68
N CYS A 110 12.02 3.62 14.92
CA CYS A 110 11.39 4.92 14.71
C CYS A 110 12.04 5.98 15.59
N ASP A 111 12.25 5.68 16.88
CA ASP A 111 12.87 6.58 17.83
C ASP A 111 14.33 6.87 17.44
N GLN A 112 15.13 5.85 17.12
CA GLN A 112 16.51 6.00 16.67
C GLN A 112 16.64 6.90 15.44
N ILE A 113 15.81 6.72 14.41
CA ILE A 113 15.83 7.56 13.20
C ILE A 113 15.43 9.00 13.59
N THR A 114 14.38 9.16 14.38
CA THR A 114 13.86 10.47 14.77
C THR A 114 14.88 11.26 15.61
N GLU A 115 15.51 10.63 16.58
CA GLU A 115 16.53 11.23 17.46
C GLU A 115 17.79 11.61 16.68
N HIS A 116 18.24 10.72 15.77
CA HIS A 116 19.43 10.97 14.94
C HIS A 116 19.30 12.27 14.14
N PHE A 117 18.12 12.55 13.59
CA PHE A 117 17.89 13.76 12.79
C PHE A 117 17.49 14.97 13.64
N GLY A 118 17.37 14.85 14.95
CA GLY A 118 17.07 15.97 15.86
C GLY A 118 15.57 16.21 16.08
N GLY A 119 14.75 15.18 15.90
CA GLY A 119 13.33 15.19 16.25
C GLY A 119 12.37 15.08 15.04
N PRO A 120 11.06 14.98 15.31
CA PRO A 120 10.07 14.69 14.27
C PRO A 120 10.01 15.77 13.19
N ASN A 121 10.15 17.05 13.53
CA ASN A 121 10.12 18.13 12.53
C ASN A 121 11.29 18.05 11.54
N ALA A 122 12.46 17.63 11.99
CA ALA A 122 13.61 17.44 11.10
C ALA A 122 13.40 16.25 10.14
N VAL A 123 12.77 15.17 10.62
CA VAL A 123 12.39 14.04 9.76
C VAL A 123 11.35 14.46 8.74
N ILE A 124 10.30 15.17 9.17
CA ILE A 124 9.27 15.72 8.27
C ILE A 124 9.91 16.57 7.16
N ALA A 125 10.88 17.41 7.49
CA ALA A 125 11.61 18.24 6.51
C ALA A 125 12.45 17.42 5.50
N LEU A 126 12.74 16.14 5.78
CA LEU A 126 13.53 15.27 4.91
C LEU A 126 12.70 14.37 4.02
N VAL A 127 11.49 13.97 4.46
CA VAL A 127 10.66 12.98 3.78
C VAL A 127 9.16 13.32 3.78
N GLY A 128 8.77 14.46 4.30
CA GLY A 128 7.36 14.89 4.38
C GLY A 128 6.53 14.21 5.47
N ASN A 129 7.06 13.20 6.14
CA ASN A 129 6.32 12.35 7.09
C ASN A 129 7.13 12.15 8.38
N THR A 130 6.46 11.84 9.51
CA THR A 130 7.11 11.30 10.71
C THR A 130 7.50 9.84 10.51
N MET A 131 8.41 9.30 11.33
CA MET A 131 8.66 7.86 11.38
C MET A 131 7.51 7.15 12.09
N ARG A 132 6.98 6.10 11.48
CA ARG A 132 5.91 5.24 12.04
C ARG A 132 6.27 3.77 11.85
N THR A 133 5.92 2.93 12.80
CA THR A 133 6.21 1.49 12.77
C THR A 133 5.66 0.81 11.51
N GLY A 134 4.53 1.29 11.00
CA GLY A 134 3.93 0.81 9.75
C GLY A 134 4.76 1.09 8.50
N TYR A 135 5.66 2.09 8.49
CA TYR A 135 6.43 2.47 7.32
C TYR A 135 7.64 1.56 7.07
N THR A 136 8.19 1.62 5.86
CA THR A 136 9.25 0.69 5.41
C THR A 136 10.62 1.02 5.99
N ALA A 137 10.95 2.30 6.15
CA ALA A 137 12.27 2.74 6.65
C ALA A 137 12.65 2.11 8.00
N PRO A 138 11.82 2.18 9.06
CA PRO A 138 12.16 1.56 10.33
C PRO A 138 12.21 0.02 10.25
N LYS A 139 11.48 -0.62 9.33
CA LYS A 139 11.56 -2.08 9.12
C LYS A 139 12.90 -2.50 8.51
N ILE A 140 13.45 -1.69 7.59
CA ILE A 140 14.79 -1.94 7.02
C ILE A 140 15.86 -1.80 8.12
N LEU A 141 15.79 -0.77 8.95
CA LEU A 141 16.71 -0.60 10.07
C LEU A 141 16.59 -1.76 11.06
N TRP A 142 15.37 -2.19 11.36
CA TRP A 142 15.11 -3.36 12.18
C TRP A 142 15.74 -4.63 11.60
N LEU A 143 15.56 -4.89 10.30
CA LEU A 143 16.14 -6.03 9.61
C LEU A 143 17.66 -6.04 9.71
N ARG A 144 18.29 -4.89 9.45
CA ARG A 144 19.74 -4.74 9.57
C ARG A 144 20.26 -5.02 10.98
N GLN A 145 19.54 -4.61 12.01
CA GLN A 145 19.95 -4.74 13.41
C GLN A 145 19.66 -6.13 13.97
N ASN A 146 18.52 -6.70 13.67
CA ASN A 146 18.02 -7.93 14.30
C ASN A 146 18.28 -9.19 13.46
N GLU A 147 18.40 -9.05 12.15
CA GLU A 147 18.67 -10.15 11.21
C GLU A 147 19.82 -9.80 10.25
N PRO A 148 21.03 -9.49 10.73
CA PRO A 148 22.13 -9.00 9.89
C PRO A 148 22.53 -9.97 8.79
N GLU A 149 22.37 -11.27 8.97
CA GLU A 149 22.67 -12.27 7.93
C GLU A 149 21.62 -12.25 6.82
N ASN A 150 20.35 -11.90 7.10
CA ASN A 150 19.33 -11.68 6.09
C ASN A 150 19.59 -10.37 5.36
N TRP A 151 20.00 -9.31 6.08
CA TRP A 151 20.39 -8.04 5.44
C TRP A 151 21.55 -8.23 4.46
N LYS A 152 22.57 -8.98 4.83
CA LYS A 152 23.72 -9.28 3.93
C LYS A 152 23.32 -10.03 2.66
N LYS A 153 22.28 -10.86 2.72
CA LYS A 153 21.75 -11.58 1.56
C LYS A 153 20.86 -10.70 0.69
N THR A 154 20.31 -9.63 1.26
CA THR A 154 19.38 -8.73 0.56
C THR A 154 20.09 -7.99 -0.56
N ASP A 155 19.58 -8.11 -1.77
CA ASP A 155 20.01 -7.41 -2.99
C ASP A 155 19.01 -6.33 -3.40
N SER A 156 17.71 -6.56 -3.17
CA SER A 156 16.66 -5.62 -3.57
C SER A 156 15.60 -5.48 -2.48
N VAL A 157 15.05 -4.27 -2.37
CA VAL A 157 13.92 -3.91 -1.48
C VAL A 157 12.74 -3.52 -2.36
N LEU A 158 11.59 -4.14 -2.14
CA LEU A 158 10.34 -3.88 -2.85
C LEU A 158 9.18 -3.73 -1.84
N LEU A 159 8.10 -3.13 -2.29
CA LEU A 159 6.81 -3.13 -1.59
C LEU A 159 5.91 -4.27 -2.11
N PRO A 160 4.79 -4.60 -1.45
CA PRO A 160 3.96 -5.73 -1.86
C PRO A 160 3.46 -5.64 -3.30
N HIS A 161 2.96 -4.46 -3.75
CA HIS A 161 2.52 -4.33 -5.14
C HIS A 161 3.69 -4.35 -6.13
N ASP A 162 4.84 -3.76 -5.79
CA ASP A 162 6.06 -3.82 -6.62
C ASP A 162 6.54 -5.25 -6.81
N TYR A 163 6.45 -6.08 -5.76
CA TYR A 163 6.83 -7.49 -5.83
C TYR A 163 5.91 -8.27 -6.76
N LEU A 164 4.60 -8.02 -6.75
CA LEU A 164 3.68 -8.63 -7.72
C LEU A 164 3.93 -8.11 -9.13
N ASN A 165 4.19 -6.81 -9.31
CA ASN A 165 4.56 -6.25 -10.61
C ASN A 165 5.88 -6.86 -11.13
N PHE A 166 6.87 -7.02 -10.24
CA PHE A 166 8.10 -7.73 -10.58
C PHE A 166 7.83 -9.18 -10.99
N TRP A 167 7.00 -9.91 -10.26
CA TRP A 167 6.59 -11.27 -10.63
C TRP A 167 5.89 -11.31 -12.00
N LEU A 168 5.03 -10.36 -12.30
CA LEU A 168 4.33 -10.26 -13.58
C LEU A 168 5.26 -9.93 -14.76
N THR A 169 6.25 -9.05 -14.57
CA THR A 169 7.02 -8.42 -15.66
C THR A 169 8.50 -8.77 -15.69
N GLY A 170 9.10 -9.08 -14.56
CA GLY A 170 10.56 -9.20 -14.41
C GLY A 170 11.29 -7.89 -14.15
N VAL A 171 10.58 -6.77 -14.02
CA VAL A 171 11.16 -5.45 -13.82
C VAL A 171 11.02 -5.04 -12.36
N LYS A 172 12.12 -4.60 -11.74
CA LYS A 172 12.13 -4.02 -10.38
C LYS A 172 12.04 -2.51 -10.49
N ARG A 173 10.90 -1.95 -10.17
CA ARG A 173 10.61 -0.52 -10.21
C ARG A 173 9.61 -0.18 -9.11
N MET A 174 9.63 1.06 -8.63
CA MET A 174 8.71 1.59 -7.63
C MET A 174 8.11 2.91 -8.14
N GLU A 175 6.81 3.08 -8.01
CA GLU A 175 6.15 4.32 -8.38
C GLU A 175 6.09 5.29 -7.19
N PHE A 176 5.93 6.59 -7.46
CA PHE A 176 6.03 7.63 -6.44
C PHE A 176 4.98 7.52 -5.33
N GLY A 177 3.76 7.05 -5.64
CA GLY A 177 2.65 6.97 -4.69
C GLY A 177 3.00 6.06 -3.51
N ASP A 178 3.27 4.78 -3.78
CA ASP A 178 3.60 3.82 -2.73
C ASP A 178 5.02 4.06 -2.16
N ALA A 179 5.98 4.50 -3.00
CA ALA A 179 7.32 4.89 -2.55
C ALA A 179 7.29 5.98 -1.47
N SER A 180 6.33 6.93 -1.53
CA SER A 180 6.18 7.98 -0.53
C SER A 180 5.80 7.45 0.86
N GLY A 181 5.17 6.28 0.93
CA GLY A 181 4.86 5.57 2.17
C GLY A 181 6.02 4.80 2.78
N THR A 182 7.17 4.77 2.14
CA THR A 182 8.38 4.13 2.70
C THR A 182 9.02 4.94 3.82
N ALA A 183 8.77 6.25 3.91
CA ALA A 183 9.53 7.23 4.68
C ALA A 183 11.03 7.27 4.29
N LEU A 184 11.36 6.91 3.05
CA LEU A 184 12.68 7.06 2.43
C LEU A 184 12.66 8.10 1.31
N LEU A 185 11.49 8.35 0.73
CA LEU A 185 11.30 9.29 -0.37
C LEU A 185 10.99 10.68 0.18
N ASP A 186 11.66 11.70 -0.32
CA ASP A 186 11.24 13.09 -0.18
C ASP A 186 10.03 13.33 -1.08
N VAL A 187 8.87 13.58 -0.47
CA VAL A 187 7.59 13.69 -1.17
C VAL A 187 7.48 14.94 -2.03
N GLU A 188 8.27 15.99 -1.76
CA GLU A 188 8.27 17.22 -2.55
C GLU A 188 9.06 17.04 -3.84
N THR A 189 10.26 16.45 -3.73
CA THR A 189 11.18 16.25 -4.87
C THR A 189 10.97 14.95 -5.61
N ARG A 190 10.25 13.98 -5.00
CA ARG A 190 10.07 12.60 -5.50
C ARG A 190 11.38 11.88 -5.76
N GLN A 191 12.35 12.10 -4.89
CA GLN A 191 13.66 11.44 -4.91
C GLN A 191 13.90 10.73 -3.59
N TRP A 192 14.71 9.69 -3.61
CA TRP A 192 15.17 9.06 -2.37
C TRP A 192 15.90 10.09 -1.51
N SER A 193 15.50 10.27 -0.25
CA SER A 193 16.18 11.14 0.71
C SER A 193 17.55 10.55 1.05
N THR A 194 18.60 11.04 0.38
CA THR A 194 19.96 10.52 0.55
C THR A 194 20.40 10.47 2.01
N LYS A 195 19.98 11.46 2.81
CA LYS A 195 20.32 11.50 4.25
C LYS A 195 19.68 10.35 5.01
N VAL A 196 18.38 10.11 4.82
CA VAL A 196 17.65 9.05 5.52
C VAL A 196 18.12 7.68 5.02
N VAL A 197 18.23 7.49 3.71
CA VAL A 197 18.66 6.24 3.10
C VAL A 197 20.05 5.82 3.60
N ASN A 198 21.04 6.72 3.57
CA ASN A 198 22.41 6.44 4.01
C ASN A 198 22.53 6.21 5.53
N TYR A 199 21.69 6.86 6.34
CA TYR A 199 21.65 6.59 7.78
C TYR A 199 21.15 5.17 8.07
N ILE A 200 20.13 4.72 7.38
CA ILE A 200 19.59 3.37 7.57
C ILE A 200 20.62 2.31 7.22
N ALA A 201 21.25 2.42 6.03
CA ALA A 201 22.39 1.59 5.64
C ALA A 201 23.17 2.23 4.48
N GLU A 202 24.49 2.18 4.53
CA GLU A 202 25.35 2.73 3.48
C GLU A 202 25.16 2.03 2.12
N ASP A 203 24.78 0.75 2.13
CA ASP A 203 24.54 -0.07 0.95
C ASP A 203 23.07 -0.05 0.47
N LEU A 204 22.17 0.60 1.20
CA LEU A 204 20.76 0.69 0.85
C LEU A 204 20.48 1.40 -0.49
N PRO A 205 21.22 2.48 -0.89
CA PRO A 205 21.00 3.10 -2.19
C PRO A 205 21.07 2.12 -3.37
N GLY A 206 21.98 1.13 -3.29
CA GLY A 206 22.14 0.11 -4.34
C GLY A 206 21.07 -0.99 -4.33
N LYS A 207 20.26 -1.05 -3.27
CA LYS A 207 19.20 -2.06 -3.10
C LYS A 207 17.80 -1.50 -3.37
N LEU A 208 17.65 -0.18 -3.43
CA LEU A 208 16.38 0.47 -3.76
C LEU A 208 16.14 0.40 -5.27
N PRO A 209 14.90 0.13 -5.71
CA PRO A 209 14.57 0.11 -7.13
C PRO A 209 14.58 1.52 -7.73
N THR A 210 14.61 1.59 -9.06
CA THR A 210 14.42 2.84 -9.78
C THR A 210 13.03 3.39 -9.49
N LEU A 211 12.97 4.69 -9.16
CA LEU A 211 11.71 5.44 -9.05
C LEU A 211 11.22 5.85 -10.43
N ASP A 212 9.92 5.79 -10.64
CA ASP A 212 9.31 6.24 -11.88
C ASP A 212 7.90 6.83 -11.65
N SER A 213 7.38 7.49 -12.66
CA SER A 213 6.02 8.00 -12.69
C SER A 213 5.01 6.84 -12.72
N SER A 214 3.90 6.99 -11.99
CA SER A 214 2.79 6.04 -12.03
C SER A 214 2.09 5.98 -13.40
N ARG A 215 2.38 6.92 -14.30
CA ARG A 215 1.85 6.95 -15.67
C ARG A 215 2.66 6.14 -16.67
N VAL A 216 3.81 5.63 -16.25
CA VAL A 216 4.67 4.79 -17.09
C VAL A 216 4.29 3.33 -16.85
N ALA A 217 4.02 2.57 -17.91
CA ALA A 217 3.77 1.14 -17.78
C ALA A 217 4.96 0.44 -17.12
N HIS A 218 4.70 -0.49 -16.21
CA HIS A 218 5.74 -1.22 -15.51
C HIS A 218 6.51 -2.15 -16.47
N GLY A 219 5.80 -2.70 -17.44
CA GLY A 219 6.32 -3.59 -18.49
C GLY A 219 5.20 -4.36 -19.14
N ASP A 220 5.57 -5.38 -19.91
CA ASP A 220 4.63 -6.34 -20.46
C ASP A 220 4.60 -7.61 -19.61
N LEU A 221 3.48 -8.31 -19.61
CA LEU A 221 3.36 -9.60 -18.95
C LEU A 221 4.40 -10.58 -19.48
N ARG A 222 5.11 -11.29 -18.57
CA ARG A 222 6.13 -12.30 -18.93
C ARG A 222 5.56 -13.36 -19.87
N LYS A 223 6.38 -13.82 -20.81
CA LYS A 223 5.99 -14.85 -21.78
C LYS A 223 5.54 -16.15 -21.14
N GLU A 224 6.17 -16.54 -20.04
CA GLU A 224 5.84 -17.76 -19.31
C GLU A 224 4.41 -17.72 -18.76
N LEU A 225 3.99 -16.55 -18.23
CA LEU A 225 2.64 -16.32 -17.73
C LEU A 225 1.62 -16.23 -18.87
N CYS A 226 2.00 -15.60 -20.00
CA CYS A 226 1.18 -15.62 -21.20
C CYS A 226 0.92 -17.05 -21.68
N GLN A 227 1.95 -17.87 -21.76
CA GLN A 227 1.84 -19.29 -22.16
C GLN A 227 0.97 -20.07 -21.17
N LYS A 228 1.19 -19.87 -19.86
CA LYS A 228 0.42 -20.54 -18.80
C LYS A 228 -1.08 -20.26 -18.91
N TRP A 229 -1.46 -19.02 -19.20
CA TRP A 229 -2.86 -18.60 -19.31
C TRP A 229 -3.41 -18.65 -20.74
N GLY A 230 -2.58 -19.04 -21.71
CA GLY A 230 -2.96 -19.17 -23.12
C GLY A 230 -3.35 -17.83 -23.75
N LEU A 231 -2.60 -16.76 -23.44
CA LEU A 231 -2.74 -15.43 -24.04
C LEU A 231 -1.81 -15.32 -25.24
N SER A 232 -2.36 -14.91 -26.37
CA SER A 232 -1.61 -14.76 -27.62
C SER A 232 -0.76 -13.49 -27.67
N THR A 233 -1.21 -12.44 -26.99
CA THR A 233 -0.51 -11.15 -26.92
C THR A 233 -0.29 -10.77 -25.45
N PRO A 234 0.93 -10.41 -25.03
CA PRO A 234 1.19 -9.94 -23.68
C PRO A 234 0.43 -8.64 -23.40
N PRO A 235 -0.44 -8.59 -22.37
CA PRO A 235 -1.02 -7.32 -21.94
C PRO A 235 0.04 -6.47 -21.23
N ALA A 236 -0.10 -5.16 -21.32
CA ALA A 236 0.71 -4.22 -20.56
C ALA A 236 0.38 -4.31 -19.06
N VAL A 237 1.39 -4.24 -18.20
CA VAL A 237 1.23 -4.13 -16.76
C VAL A 237 1.45 -2.67 -16.37
N SER A 238 0.46 -2.05 -15.73
CA SER A 238 0.57 -0.66 -15.26
C SER A 238 1.54 -0.58 -14.07
N ALA A 239 1.96 0.64 -13.71
CA ALA A 239 2.72 0.86 -12.48
C ALA A 239 1.97 0.34 -11.25
N GLY A 240 0.64 0.41 -11.26
CA GLY A 240 -0.15 0.07 -10.08
C GLY A 240 0.07 1.07 -8.96
N GLY A 241 -0.05 0.63 -7.72
CA GLY A 241 0.23 1.44 -6.54
C GLY A 241 -0.31 0.85 -5.24
N GLY A 242 -0.09 1.58 -4.15
CA GLY A 242 -0.68 1.27 -2.86
C GLY A 242 -2.21 1.33 -2.89
N ASP A 243 -2.84 0.54 -2.04
CA ASP A 243 -4.30 0.36 -2.01
C ASP A 243 -5.09 1.67 -1.88
N ASN A 244 -4.62 2.63 -1.05
CA ASN A 244 -5.28 3.93 -0.92
C ASN A 244 -5.15 4.77 -2.20
N MET A 245 -4.01 4.73 -2.90
CA MET A 245 -3.79 5.43 -4.18
C MET A 245 -4.68 4.84 -5.27
N MET A 246 -4.78 3.51 -5.34
CA MET A 246 -5.66 2.84 -6.29
C MET A 246 -7.14 3.07 -5.95
N ALA A 247 -7.51 3.10 -4.68
CA ALA A 247 -8.86 3.47 -4.23
C ALA A 247 -9.20 4.92 -4.60
N ALA A 248 -8.24 5.85 -4.54
CA ALA A 248 -8.44 7.23 -4.97
C ALA A 248 -8.83 7.29 -6.46
N ILE A 249 -8.08 6.60 -7.32
CA ILE A 249 -8.41 6.52 -8.75
C ILE A 249 -9.79 5.88 -8.95
N GLY A 250 -10.03 4.73 -8.31
CA GLY A 250 -11.28 3.97 -8.45
C GLY A 250 -12.54 4.71 -7.97
N THR A 251 -12.40 5.65 -7.04
CA THR A 251 -13.50 6.49 -6.52
C THR A 251 -13.56 7.88 -7.19
N GLY A 252 -12.72 8.14 -8.21
CA GLY A 252 -12.68 9.43 -8.88
C GLY A 252 -12.06 10.57 -8.09
N ASN A 253 -11.34 10.24 -7.00
CA ASN A 253 -10.60 11.22 -6.19
C ASN A 253 -9.25 11.56 -6.82
N ILE A 254 -9.31 12.10 -8.02
CA ILE A 254 -8.19 12.51 -8.88
C ILE A 254 -8.28 13.99 -9.29
N GLN A 255 -9.07 14.75 -8.55
CA GLN A 255 -9.30 16.19 -8.77
C GLN A 255 -9.60 16.90 -7.45
N PRO A 256 -9.32 18.19 -7.33
CA PRO A 256 -9.61 18.97 -6.13
C PRO A 256 -11.09 18.93 -5.73
N GLY A 257 -11.36 18.89 -4.43
CA GLY A 257 -12.72 18.95 -3.87
C GLY A 257 -13.37 17.60 -3.63
N VAL A 258 -12.75 16.49 -4.04
CA VAL A 258 -13.19 15.13 -3.73
C VAL A 258 -12.43 14.61 -2.51
N VAL A 259 -13.14 14.02 -1.56
CA VAL A 259 -12.57 13.33 -0.40
C VAL A 259 -13.13 11.91 -0.37
N THR A 260 -12.24 10.94 -0.25
CA THR A 260 -12.64 9.54 -0.04
C THR A 260 -12.51 9.18 1.44
N ALA A 261 -13.56 8.57 2.00
CA ALA A 261 -13.58 7.99 3.33
C ALA A 261 -13.70 6.47 3.22
N SER A 262 -12.69 5.76 3.67
CA SER A 262 -12.74 4.30 3.82
C SER A 262 -13.03 3.96 5.28
N LEU A 263 -14.17 3.34 5.52
CA LEU A 263 -14.70 3.11 6.88
C LEU A 263 -14.80 1.60 7.13
N GLY A 264 -13.74 1.04 7.68
CA GLY A 264 -13.66 -0.37 8.07
C GLY A 264 -13.28 -0.52 9.55
N THR A 265 -12.60 -1.60 9.91
CA THR A 265 -11.99 -1.82 11.24
C THR A 265 -11.06 -0.66 11.61
N SER A 266 -10.20 -0.26 10.67
CA SER A 266 -9.49 1.01 10.62
C SER A 266 -10.21 1.97 9.67
N GLY A 267 -9.81 3.23 9.66
CA GLY A 267 -10.37 4.23 8.76
C GLY A 267 -9.31 5.11 8.13
N THR A 268 -9.53 5.47 6.85
CA THR A 268 -8.70 6.45 6.17
C THR A 268 -9.56 7.55 5.56
N LEU A 269 -9.07 8.78 5.62
CA LEU A 269 -9.60 9.91 4.88
C LEU A 269 -8.48 10.44 4.00
N PHE A 270 -8.71 10.55 2.71
CA PHE A 270 -7.72 11.08 1.78
C PHE A 270 -8.35 11.95 0.70
N ALA A 271 -7.56 12.88 0.19
CA ALA A 271 -7.98 13.83 -0.83
C ALA A 271 -6.87 14.03 -1.87
N PHE A 272 -7.27 14.40 -3.08
CA PHE A 272 -6.33 14.80 -4.11
C PHE A 272 -5.78 16.21 -3.86
N SER A 273 -4.49 16.41 -4.12
CA SER A 273 -3.85 17.74 -4.10
C SER A 273 -2.87 17.87 -5.27
N THR A 274 -2.84 19.07 -5.89
CA THR A 274 -1.87 19.42 -6.95
C THR A 274 -0.53 19.89 -6.41
N VAL A 275 -0.42 20.04 -5.09
CA VAL A 275 0.79 20.45 -4.40
C VAL A 275 1.04 19.54 -3.19
N PRO A 276 2.29 19.35 -2.75
CA PRO A 276 2.56 18.59 -1.53
C PRO A 276 1.90 19.23 -0.31
N ILE A 277 1.24 18.42 0.51
CA ILE A 277 0.65 18.85 1.78
C ILE A 277 1.46 18.21 2.91
N VAL A 278 2.42 18.96 3.43
CA VAL A 278 3.29 18.53 4.53
C VAL A 278 2.77 19.12 5.83
N ASP A 279 2.33 18.27 6.75
CA ASP A 279 1.84 18.68 8.07
C ASP A 279 2.97 18.70 9.08
N ALA A 280 3.30 19.88 9.60
CA ALA A 280 4.35 20.05 10.61
C ALA A 280 4.08 19.30 11.93
N ARG A 281 2.81 18.91 12.21
CA ARG A 281 2.45 18.09 13.36
C ARG A 281 2.55 16.58 13.07
N GLY A 282 2.68 16.20 11.78
CA GLY A 282 2.77 14.82 11.35
C GLY A 282 1.49 14.01 11.54
N GLU A 283 0.33 14.66 11.68
CA GLU A 283 -0.97 14.00 11.81
C GLU A 283 -1.51 13.54 10.45
N VAL A 284 -1.28 14.38 9.42
CA VAL A 284 -1.61 14.07 8.03
C VAL A 284 -0.37 13.49 7.35
N ALA A 285 -0.50 12.32 6.76
CA ALA A 285 0.55 11.74 5.94
C ALA A 285 0.62 12.46 4.59
N ALA A 286 1.81 12.90 4.21
CA ALA A 286 2.09 13.55 2.95
C ALA A 286 2.49 12.49 1.91
N PHE A 287 1.49 11.84 1.28
CA PHE A 287 1.78 10.86 0.24
C PHE A 287 1.72 11.50 -1.15
N CYS A 288 2.48 10.93 -2.09
CA CYS A 288 2.21 11.09 -3.50
C CYS A 288 1.00 10.24 -3.89
N ASP A 289 0.30 10.61 -4.96
CA ASP A 289 -0.74 9.76 -5.55
C ASP A 289 -0.19 9.00 -6.78
N SER A 290 -1.00 8.15 -7.39
CA SER A 290 -0.64 7.43 -8.61
C SER A 290 -1.07 8.17 -9.89
N THR A 291 -1.20 9.50 -9.84
CA THR A 291 -1.43 10.39 -10.99
C THR A 291 -0.35 11.47 -11.15
N ASP A 292 0.80 11.30 -10.48
CA ASP A 292 1.90 12.27 -10.35
C ASP A 292 1.52 13.56 -9.61
N ASN A 293 0.58 13.45 -8.66
CA ASN A 293 0.17 14.51 -7.75
C ASN A 293 0.36 14.05 -6.29
N TRP A 294 -0.46 14.53 -5.36
CA TRP A 294 -0.34 14.19 -3.93
C TRP A 294 -1.67 13.73 -3.35
N LEU A 295 -1.57 12.87 -2.35
CA LEU A 295 -2.68 12.28 -1.62
C LEU A 295 -2.49 12.47 -0.11
N PRO A 296 -2.72 13.69 0.44
CA PRO A 296 -2.75 13.85 1.89
C PRO A 296 -3.76 12.89 2.50
N LEU A 297 -3.31 12.15 3.52
CA LEU A 297 -4.08 11.06 4.11
C LEU A 297 -4.04 11.10 5.62
N VAL A 298 -5.19 10.92 6.26
CA VAL A 298 -5.34 10.65 7.69
C VAL A 298 -5.76 9.20 7.89
N CYS A 299 -5.08 8.48 8.76
CA CYS A 299 -5.40 7.10 9.12
C CYS A 299 -5.68 6.98 10.61
N THR A 300 -6.72 6.22 10.96
CA THR A 300 -6.97 5.75 12.32
C THR A 300 -7.04 4.24 12.35
N LEU A 301 -6.36 3.62 13.31
CA LEU A 301 -6.40 2.16 13.50
C LEU A 301 -7.69 1.69 14.18
N ASN A 302 -8.41 2.61 14.81
CA ASN A 302 -9.59 2.32 15.62
C ASN A 302 -10.80 3.09 15.08
N LEU A 303 -11.64 2.43 14.27
CA LEU A 303 -12.88 3.02 13.77
C LEU A 303 -14.09 2.17 14.16
N THR A 304 -14.48 1.20 13.33
CA THR A 304 -15.67 0.38 13.62
C THR A 304 -15.50 -0.54 14.81
N LEU A 305 -14.28 -0.91 15.18
CA LEU A 305 -14.01 -1.63 16.43
C LEU A 305 -14.42 -0.83 17.65
N VAL A 306 -14.20 0.49 17.66
CA VAL A 306 -14.60 1.36 18.78
C VAL A 306 -16.11 1.46 18.84
N THR A 307 -16.78 1.70 17.71
CA THR A 307 -18.26 1.77 17.67
C THR A 307 -18.89 0.47 18.10
N GLU A 308 -18.36 -0.69 17.66
CA GLU A 308 -18.83 -2.01 18.10
C GLU A 308 -18.57 -2.26 19.59
N HIS A 309 -17.43 -1.82 20.11
CA HIS A 309 -17.14 -1.94 21.54
C HIS A 309 -18.14 -1.12 22.38
N ILE A 310 -18.37 0.13 21.99
CA ILE A 310 -19.36 1.01 22.65
C ILE A 310 -20.76 0.42 22.56
N ARG A 311 -21.19 -0.03 21.37
CA ARG A 311 -22.48 -0.66 21.18
C ARG A 311 -22.70 -1.85 22.15
N LYS A 312 -21.71 -2.74 22.24
CA LYS A 312 -21.74 -3.89 23.14
C LYS A 312 -21.73 -3.49 24.62
N LEU A 313 -20.90 -2.49 24.98
CA LEU A 313 -20.77 -2.00 26.36
C LEU A 313 -22.10 -1.48 26.89
N PHE A 314 -22.88 -0.80 26.06
CA PHE A 314 -24.18 -0.25 26.43
C PHE A 314 -25.37 -1.18 26.13
N GLY A 315 -25.11 -2.35 25.54
CA GLY A 315 -26.20 -3.29 25.17
C GLY A 315 -27.10 -2.74 24.07
N TRP A 316 -26.62 -1.82 23.25
CA TRP A 316 -27.42 -1.21 22.18
C TRP A 316 -27.51 -2.12 20.95
N ASP A 317 -28.62 -2.04 20.24
CA ASP A 317 -28.72 -2.48 18.86
C ASP A 317 -28.15 -1.41 17.89
N TYR A 318 -28.13 -1.70 16.60
CA TYR A 318 -27.59 -0.75 15.62
C TYR A 318 -28.45 0.51 15.47
N ALA A 319 -29.78 0.38 15.58
CA ALA A 319 -30.70 1.51 15.49
C ALA A 319 -30.44 2.50 16.63
N ARG A 320 -30.28 1.98 17.86
CA ARG A 320 -29.95 2.82 19.02
C ARG A 320 -28.59 3.46 18.92
N LEU A 321 -27.59 2.75 18.40
CA LEU A 321 -26.24 3.32 18.15
C LEU A 321 -26.35 4.49 17.16
N GLU A 322 -27.09 4.34 16.07
CA GLU A 322 -27.30 5.37 15.06
C GLU A 322 -27.98 6.62 15.63
N GLU A 323 -29.03 6.45 16.42
CA GLU A 323 -29.70 7.56 17.12
C GLU A 323 -28.76 8.33 18.05
N GLU A 324 -27.92 7.64 18.83
CA GLU A 324 -27.00 8.27 19.75
C GLU A 324 -25.86 8.98 19.03
N ILE A 325 -25.37 8.44 17.91
CA ILE A 325 -24.39 9.11 17.06
C ILE A 325 -24.98 10.39 16.46
N ALA A 326 -26.20 10.36 15.95
CA ALA A 326 -26.88 11.53 15.41
C ALA A 326 -27.04 12.62 16.48
N ARG A 327 -27.49 12.25 17.68
CA ARG A 327 -27.64 13.17 18.81
C ARG A 327 -26.31 13.81 19.24
N MET A 328 -25.23 13.03 19.30
CA MET A 328 -23.90 13.54 19.61
C MET A 328 -23.39 14.50 18.54
N SER A 329 -23.62 14.20 17.27
CA SER A 329 -23.27 15.05 16.14
C SER A 329 -23.95 16.42 16.22
N GLU A 330 -25.24 16.47 16.54
CA GLU A 330 -25.97 17.74 16.76
C GLU A 330 -25.39 18.54 17.93
N PHE A 331 -25.06 17.86 19.03
CA PHE A 331 -24.44 18.48 20.19
C PHE A 331 -23.09 19.09 19.86
N LEU A 332 -22.20 18.35 19.16
CA LEU A 332 -20.90 18.86 18.73
C LEU A 332 -21.01 20.04 17.76
N ASN A 333 -21.94 20.00 16.82
CA ASN A 333 -22.22 21.10 15.90
C ASN A 333 -22.72 22.35 16.64
N THR A 334 -23.47 22.19 17.71
CA THR A 334 -23.96 23.29 18.54
C THR A 334 -22.81 23.97 19.31
N ILE A 335 -21.86 23.16 19.83
CA ILE A 335 -20.65 23.69 20.50
C ILE A 335 -19.75 24.42 19.50
N ALA A 336 -19.54 23.85 18.31
CA ALA A 336 -18.69 24.42 17.28
C ALA A 336 -19.23 25.80 16.80
N ARG A 337 -20.56 25.94 16.68
CA ARG A 337 -21.19 27.20 16.32
C ARG A 337 -21.09 28.29 17.41
N LYS A 338 -21.01 27.90 18.69
CA LYS A 338 -20.85 28.85 19.82
C LYS A 338 -19.41 29.36 20.00
N LYS A 339 -18.44 28.74 19.35
CA LYS A 339 -17.02 29.11 19.41
C LYS A 339 -16.57 29.98 18.21
N ARG A 340 -17.44 30.22 17.25
CA ARG A 340 -17.26 31.19 16.15
C ARG A 340 -17.98 32.50 16.52
#